data_b566dde771e8668525e0c41ef1ddbf88
#
_entry.id   b566dde771e8668525e0c41ef1ddbf88
#
_cell.length_a   1.000
_cell.length_b   1.000
_cell.length_c   1.000
_cell.angle_alpha   90.00
_cell.angle_beta   90.00
_cell.angle_gamma   90.00
#
_symmetry.space_group_name_H-M   'P 1'
#
loop_
_entity.id
_entity.type
_entity.pdbx_description
1 polymer ?
#
loop_
_entity_poly.entity_id
_entity_poly.type
_entity_poly.pdbx_seq_one_letter_code
_entity_poly.pdbx_strand_id
1 'polypeptide(L)'
;MASTELLDAPPTPPPPVRGARRSVALLVVLCVAALAWLVVELVPRSGAKPPGNADAAVTAAQKQALNIMTLDYRTAKADLQRVINASTATMRTQYSQSESGTASTATSTKSVSTGTVASAGLSYPKGKSSFTGTKAEVLVVGDATVAFPKTATSAASKVQVHYRFAFEMQKVGGAWKSAQLNFAGLPSYSQVGS
;
A
#
# COMPACT_ATOMS: atom_id res chain seq x y z
N MET A 1 71.73 55.56 9.52
CA MET A 1 70.90 54.47 10.02
C MET A 1 69.77 54.39 9.07
N ALA A 2 69.82 53.46 8.13
CA ALA A 2 68.72 53.20 7.15
C ALA A 2 68.11 51.82 7.46
N SER A 3 66.89 51.84 7.90
CA SER A 3 66.12 50.62 8.12
C SER A 3 65.49 50.14 6.80
N THR A 4 65.94 49.00 6.36
CA THR A 4 65.43 48.34 5.16
C THR A 4 64.14 47.62 5.53
N GLU A 5 63.05 48.12 4.99
CA GLU A 5 61.68 47.50 5.14
C GLU A 5 61.59 46.32 4.18
N LEU A 6 61.50 45.11 4.75
CA LEU A 6 61.24 43.89 3.99
C LEU A 6 59.78 43.90 3.50
N LEU A 7 59.57 44.07 2.19
CA LEU A 7 58.25 43.84 1.56
C LEU A 7 57.93 42.36 1.63
N ASP A 8 56.90 42.09 2.38
CA ASP A 8 56.26 40.75 2.49
C ASP A 8 55.56 40.40 1.17
N ALA A 9 56.01 39.33 0.53
CA ALA A 9 55.39 38.85 -0.72
C ALA A 9 54.01 38.14 -0.47
N PRO A 10 53.02 38.39 -1.29
CA PRO A 10 51.71 37.78 -1.09
C PRO A 10 51.76 36.25 -1.24
N PRO A 11 51.00 35.50 -0.43
CA PRO A 11 51.02 34.05 -0.47
C PRO A 11 50.52 33.52 -1.82
N THR A 12 51.26 32.56 -2.39
CA THR A 12 50.91 31.88 -3.64
C THR A 12 49.62 31.06 -3.46
N PRO A 13 48.65 31.13 -4.40
CA PRO A 13 47.44 30.36 -4.33
C PRO A 13 47.74 28.85 -4.45
N PRO A 14 47.00 27.99 -3.71
CA PRO A 14 47.23 26.54 -3.77
C PRO A 14 46.90 25.98 -5.17
N PRO A 15 47.62 24.94 -5.61
CA PRO A 15 47.43 24.35 -6.94
C PRO A 15 46.02 23.74 -7.09
N PRO A 16 45.40 23.81 -8.28
CA PRO A 16 44.06 23.27 -8.52
C PRO A 16 44.05 21.73 -8.39
N VAL A 17 43.27 21.23 -7.45
CA VAL A 17 43.12 19.79 -7.16
C VAL A 17 42.32 19.14 -8.30
N ARG A 18 42.96 18.84 -9.42
CA ARG A 18 42.34 18.20 -10.59
C ARG A 18 41.90 16.72 -10.36
N GLY A 19 42.36 16.07 -9.28
CA GLY A 19 42.03 14.69 -8.92
C GLY A 19 40.67 14.54 -8.21
N ALA A 20 40.27 15.54 -7.42
CA ALA A 20 39.08 15.44 -6.55
C ALA A 20 37.74 15.29 -7.34
N ARG A 21 37.63 15.96 -8.48
CA ARG A 21 36.37 15.86 -9.29
C ARG A 21 36.14 14.49 -9.89
N ARG A 22 37.20 13.74 -10.26
CA ARG A 22 37.05 12.37 -10.79
C ARG A 22 36.68 11.38 -9.69
N SER A 23 37.24 11.53 -8.49
CA SER A 23 36.94 10.70 -7.34
C SER A 23 35.49 10.90 -6.85
N VAL A 24 35.01 12.16 -6.82
CA VAL A 24 33.63 12.48 -6.44
C VAL A 24 32.64 11.92 -7.47
N ALA A 25 32.92 12.03 -8.77
CA ALA A 25 32.04 11.46 -9.81
C ALA A 25 31.97 9.94 -9.71
N LEU A 26 33.06 9.26 -9.41
CA LEU A 26 33.10 7.80 -9.25
C LEU A 26 32.34 7.35 -8.01
N LEU A 27 32.39 8.11 -6.92
CA LEU A 27 31.68 7.87 -5.68
C LEU A 27 30.16 8.06 -5.86
N VAL A 28 29.75 9.08 -6.61
CA VAL A 28 28.32 9.30 -6.95
C VAL A 28 27.77 8.16 -7.81
N VAL A 29 28.53 7.69 -8.81
CA VAL A 29 28.13 6.56 -9.65
C VAL A 29 28.00 5.29 -8.82
N LEU A 30 28.92 5.02 -7.89
CA LEU A 30 28.84 3.88 -6.97
C LEU A 30 27.65 3.98 -6.02
N CYS A 31 27.35 5.18 -5.49
CA CYS A 31 26.18 5.39 -4.63
C CYS A 31 24.86 5.19 -5.41
N VAL A 32 24.77 5.69 -6.65
CA VAL A 32 23.57 5.47 -7.50
C VAL A 32 23.42 4.00 -7.86
N ALA A 33 24.51 3.30 -8.17
CA ALA A 33 24.47 1.86 -8.43
C ALA A 33 24.09 1.05 -7.19
N ALA A 34 24.58 1.42 -6.01
CA ALA A 34 24.22 0.79 -4.75
C ALA A 34 22.75 1.04 -4.37
N LEU A 35 22.23 2.26 -4.60
CA LEU A 35 20.82 2.61 -4.40
C LEU A 35 19.92 1.86 -5.40
N ALA A 36 20.31 1.75 -6.66
CA ALA A 36 19.60 0.96 -7.66
C ALA A 36 19.56 -0.52 -7.29
N TRP A 37 20.68 -1.07 -6.78
CA TRP A 37 20.73 -2.44 -6.29
C TRP A 37 19.84 -2.64 -5.07
N LEU A 38 19.86 -1.71 -4.11
CA LEU A 38 19.03 -1.75 -2.90
C LEU A 38 17.53 -1.67 -3.25
N VAL A 39 17.13 -0.88 -4.24
CA VAL A 39 15.76 -0.82 -4.75
C VAL A 39 15.34 -2.14 -5.40
N VAL A 40 16.24 -2.82 -6.13
CA VAL A 40 15.98 -4.14 -6.71
C VAL A 40 15.85 -5.22 -5.63
N GLU A 41 16.55 -5.09 -4.50
CA GLU A 41 16.42 -6.02 -3.37
C GLU A 41 15.19 -5.73 -2.48
N LEU A 42 14.77 -4.44 -2.38
CA LEU A 42 13.57 -4.01 -1.65
C LEU A 42 12.27 -4.17 -2.45
N VAL A 43 12.32 -4.31 -3.77
CA VAL A 43 11.17 -4.81 -4.51
C VAL A 43 10.96 -6.25 -4.05
N PRO A 44 9.87 -6.57 -3.34
CA PRO A 44 9.61 -7.95 -2.96
C PRO A 44 9.64 -8.73 -4.26
N ARG A 45 10.64 -9.60 -4.41
CA ARG A 45 10.63 -10.62 -5.46
C ARG A 45 9.36 -11.38 -5.20
N SER A 46 8.31 -10.99 -5.91
CA SER A 46 7.03 -11.69 -5.92
C SER A 46 7.39 -13.12 -6.22
N GLY A 47 7.39 -13.92 -5.18
CA GLY A 47 7.98 -15.22 -5.12
C GLY A 47 7.57 -16.11 -6.27
N ALA A 48 8.03 -17.32 -6.25
CA ALA A 48 7.72 -18.37 -7.23
C ALA A 48 6.30 -18.21 -7.76
N LYS A 49 6.15 -18.16 -9.08
CA LYS A 49 4.86 -18.07 -9.79
C LYS A 49 3.88 -19.02 -9.12
N PRO A 50 2.73 -18.53 -8.63
CA PRO A 50 1.76 -19.36 -7.94
C PRO A 50 1.38 -20.58 -8.80
N PRO A 51 1.18 -21.77 -8.23
CA PRO A 51 0.83 -22.95 -9.00
C PRO A 51 -0.54 -22.77 -9.67
N GLY A 52 -0.59 -22.91 -11.01
CA GLY A 52 -1.84 -22.92 -11.78
C GLY A 52 -2.66 -21.63 -11.70
N ASN A 53 -3.98 -21.77 -11.52
CA ASN A 53 -4.94 -20.64 -11.47
C ASN A 53 -4.91 -19.84 -10.15
N ALA A 54 -3.87 -19.94 -9.34
CA ALA A 54 -3.74 -19.22 -8.08
C ALA A 54 -3.64 -17.69 -8.27
N ASP A 55 -3.06 -17.24 -9.39
CA ASP A 55 -3.02 -15.81 -9.75
C ASP A 55 -4.41 -15.19 -9.83
N ALA A 56 -5.39 -15.96 -10.34
CA ALA A 56 -6.77 -15.50 -10.42
C ALA A 56 -7.41 -15.34 -9.03
N ALA A 57 -7.06 -16.20 -8.06
CA ALA A 57 -7.51 -16.05 -6.68
C ALA A 57 -6.90 -14.81 -6.01
N VAL A 58 -5.59 -14.58 -6.21
CA VAL A 58 -4.89 -13.40 -5.70
C VAL A 58 -5.47 -12.11 -6.30
N THR A 59 -5.68 -12.07 -7.61
CA THR A 59 -6.28 -10.92 -8.30
C THR A 59 -7.71 -10.64 -7.79
N ALA A 60 -8.52 -11.68 -7.56
CA ALA A 60 -9.86 -11.53 -7.01
C ALA A 60 -9.84 -11.00 -5.57
N ALA A 61 -8.91 -11.46 -4.74
CA ALA A 61 -8.73 -10.96 -3.37
C ALA A 61 -8.27 -9.50 -3.35
N GLN A 62 -7.34 -9.10 -4.23
CA GLN A 62 -6.92 -7.70 -4.39
C GLN A 62 -8.11 -6.80 -4.76
N LYS A 63 -8.92 -7.23 -5.74
CA LYS A 63 -10.12 -6.51 -6.14
C LYS A 63 -11.13 -6.40 -5.00
N GLN A 64 -11.31 -7.45 -4.21
CA GLN A 64 -12.20 -7.44 -3.06
C GLN A 64 -11.70 -6.50 -1.96
N ALA A 65 -10.38 -6.49 -1.69
CA ALA A 65 -9.77 -5.56 -0.75
C ALA A 65 -10.00 -4.10 -1.19
N LEU A 66 -9.79 -3.79 -2.48
CA LEU A 66 -10.08 -2.47 -3.03
C LEU A 66 -11.56 -2.09 -2.88
N ASN A 67 -12.50 -3.01 -3.16
CA ASN A 67 -13.92 -2.77 -2.97
C ASN A 67 -14.25 -2.43 -1.50
N ILE A 68 -13.61 -3.10 -0.53
CA ILE A 68 -13.82 -2.87 0.91
C ILE A 68 -13.21 -1.53 1.35
N MET A 69 -12.04 -1.17 0.83
CA MET A 69 -11.31 0.04 1.21
C MET A 69 -11.82 1.30 0.49
N THR A 70 -12.65 1.14 -0.56
CA THR A 70 -13.11 2.27 -1.39
C THR A 70 -14.61 2.46 -1.21
N LEU A 71 -15.00 3.59 -0.62
CA LEU A 71 -16.40 3.93 -0.36
C LEU A 71 -16.60 5.45 -0.52
N ASP A 72 -17.51 5.85 -1.38
CA ASP A 72 -17.95 7.25 -1.52
C ASP A 72 -19.39 7.38 -1.00
N TYR A 73 -19.64 8.31 -0.09
CA TYR A 73 -20.98 8.54 0.46
C TYR A 73 -22.05 8.78 -0.62
N ARG A 74 -21.66 9.31 -1.79
CA ARG A 74 -22.57 9.59 -2.92
C ARG A 74 -23.01 8.31 -3.65
N THR A 75 -22.18 7.28 -3.62
CA THR A 75 -22.37 6.00 -4.31
C THR A 75 -22.34 4.81 -3.35
N ALA A 76 -22.47 5.05 -2.04
CA ALA A 76 -22.23 4.07 -0.97
C ALA A 76 -22.96 2.74 -1.19
N LYS A 77 -24.25 2.76 -1.61
CA LYS A 77 -24.98 1.52 -1.92
C LYS A 77 -24.36 0.75 -3.08
N ALA A 78 -23.99 1.43 -4.16
CA ALA A 78 -23.38 0.78 -5.31
C ALA A 78 -21.99 0.21 -4.97
N ASP A 79 -21.24 0.91 -4.12
CA ASP A 79 -19.91 0.50 -3.65
C ASP A 79 -20.03 -0.76 -2.78
N LEU A 80 -20.94 -0.77 -1.82
CA LEU A 80 -21.23 -1.94 -0.98
C LEU A 80 -21.76 -3.11 -1.81
N GLN A 81 -22.57 -2.85 -2.82
CA GLN A 81 -23.05 -3.89 -3.72
C GLN A 81 -21.93 -4.58 -4.49
N ARG A 82 -20.83 -3.87 -4.81
CA ARG A 82 -19.62 -4.50 -5.38
C ARG A 82 -18.98 -5.49 -4.41
N VAL A 83 -18.89 -5.13 -3.13
CA VAL A 83 -18.39 -6.04 -2.08
C VAL A 83 -19.26 -7.28 -1.96
N ILE A 84 -20.58 -7.09 -1.91
CA ILE A 84 -21.59 -8.15 -1.79
C ILE A 84 -21.49 -9.12 -2.99
N ASN A 85 -21.41 -8.61 -4.21
CA ASN A 85 -21.35 -9.42 -5.42
C ASN A 85 -20.06 -10.23 -5.56
N ALA A 86 -18.95 -9.75 -5.00
CA ALA A 86 -17.68 -10.46 -4.97
C ALA A 86 -17.56 -11.44 -3.78
N SER A 87 -18.62 -11.64 -3.00
CA SER A 87 -18.65 -12.52 -1.84
C SER A 87 -19.45 -13.80 -2.11
N THR A 88 -19.15 -14.90 -1.36
CA THR A 88 -19.96 -16.14 -1.35
C THR A 88 -21.24 -15.93 -0.55
N ALA A 89 -22.12 -16.95 -0.53
CA ALA A 89 -23.42 -16.88 0.13
C ALA A 89 -23.34 -16.38 1.60
N THR A 90 -22.47 -16.96 2.43
CA THR A 90 -22.35 -16.58 3.85
C THR A 90 -21.90 -15.15 4.04
N MET A 91 -20.80 -14.79 3.38
CA MET A 91 -20.24 -13.45 3.49
C MET A 91 -21.12 -12.40 2.82
N ARG A 92 -21.81 -12.77 1.74
CA ARG A 92 -22.82 -11.95 1.08
C ARG A 92 -23.95 -11.59 2.05
N THR A 93 -24.46 -12.57 2.81
CA THR A 93 -25.53 -12.33 3.80
C THR A 93 -25.06 -11.35 4.87
N GLN A 94 -23.84 -11.52 5.41
CA GLN A 94 -23.27 -10.60 6.41
C GLN A 94 -23.15 -9.17 5.90
N TYR A 95 -22.62 -8.98 4.69
CA TYR A 95 -22.51 -7.64 4.09
C TYR A 95 -23.87 -7.03 3.76
N SER A 96 -24.85 -7.83 3.27
CA SER A 96 -26.20 -7.33 2.98
C SER A 96 -26.93 -6.87 4.26
N GLN A 97 -26.71 -7.55 5.39
CA GLN A 97 -27.27 -7.14 6.67
C GLN A 97 -26.69 -5.80 7.18
N SER A 98 -25.43 -5.53 6.90
CA SER A 98 -24.74 -4.29 7.32
C SER A 98 -24.83 -3.15 6.29
N GLU A 99 -25.32 -3.42 5.07
CA GLU A 99 -25.32 -2.47 3.95
C GLU A 99 -26.00 -1.15 4.29
N SER A 100 -27.23 -1.20 4.80
CA SER A 100 -28.00 0.02 5.07
C SER A 100 -27.37 0.89 6.15
N GLY A 101 -26.84 0.27 7.22
CA GLY A 101 -26.17 0.97 8.32
C GLY A 101 -24.87 1.63 7.84
N THR A 102 -24.08 0.89 7.07
CA THR A 102 -22.81 1.41 6.53
C THR A 102 -23.05 2.54 5.54
N ALA A 103 -24.00 2.41 4.62
CA ALA A 103 -24.37 3.46 3.68
C ALA A 103 -24.91 4.70 4.38
N SER A 104 -25.75 4.53 5.41
CA SER A 104 -26.28 5.64 6.22
C SER A 104 -25.16 6.39 6.95
N THR A 105 -24.23 5.65 7.56
CA THR A 105 -23.07 6.25 8.24
C THR A 105 -22.20 7.03 7.26
N ALA A 106 -21.85 6.45 6.10
CA ALA A 106 -21.06 7.16 5.08
C ALA A 106 -21.77 8.45 4.62
N THR A 107 -23.09 8.39 4.40
CA THR A 107 -23.90 9.54 3.97
C THR A 107 -23.97 10.63 5.04
N SER A 108 -24.18 10.28 6.30
CA SER A 108 -24.27 11.26 7.41
C SER A 108 -22.94 11.95 7.66
N THR A 109 -21.84 11.23 7.56
CA THR A 109 -20.47 11.78 7.73
C THR A 109 -19.93 12.42 6.47
N LYS A 110 -20.57 12.22 5.31
CA LYS A 110 -20.09 12.61 3.98
C LYS A 110 -18.67 12.13 3.71
N SER A 111 -18.31 10.95 4.24
CA SER A 111 -16.96 10.41 4.14
C SER A 111 -16.68 9.82 2.77
N VAL A 112 -15.44 9.97 2.33
CA VAL A 112 -14.91 9.36 1.12
C VAL A 112 -13.65 8.57 1.50
N SER A 113 -13.67 7.28 1.24
CA SER A 113 -12.51 6.40 1.42
C SER A 113 -11.95 6.00 0.06
N THR A 114 -10.64 6.06 -0.09
CA THR A 114 -9.92 5.63 -1.29
C THR A 114 -8.86 4.62 -0.89
N GLY A 115 -8.98 3.41 -1.41
CA GLY A 115 -8.08 2.31 -1.12
C GLY A 115 -6.97 2.13 -2.15
N THR A 116 -5.83 1.62 -1.69
CA THR A 116 -4.72 1.13 -2.53
C THR A 116 -4.23 -0.22 -2.00
N VAL A 117 -3.86 -1.13 -2.88
CA VAL A 117 -3.23 -2.41 -2.51
C VAL A 117 -1.72 -2.27 -2.70
N ALA A 118 -0.99 -2.48 -1.61
CA ALA A 118 0.47 -2.46 -1.63
C ALA A 118 1.06 -3.81 -2.07
N SER A 119 0.48 -4.92 -1.56
CA SER A 119 0.93 -6.26 -1.93
C SER A 119 -0.19 -7.29 -1.70
N ALA A 120 -0.11 -8.42 -2.41
CA ALA A 120 -0.95 -9.58 -2.17
C ALA A 120 -0.24 -10.86 -2.58
N GLY A 121 -0.54 -11.97 -1.92
CA GLY A 121 0.03 -13.28 -2.20
C GLY A 121 -0.72 -14.40 -1.50
N LEU A 122 -0.45 -15.63 -1.94
CA LEU A 122 -0.98 -16.80 -1.25
C LEU A 122 -0.39 -16.93 0.15
N SER A 123 -1.19 -17.35 1.09
CA SER A 123 -0.73 -17.78 2.40
C SER A 123 -0.06 -19.17 2.31
N TYR A 124 1.00 -19.35 3.09
CA TYR A 124 1.74 -20.62 3.20
C TYR A 124 1.82 -21.07 4.66
N PRO A 125 0.70 -21.43 5.28
CA PRO A 125 0.71 -21.86 6.67
C PRO A 125 1.60 -23.10 6.83
N LYS A 126 2.57 -23.01 7.76
CA LYS A 126 3.56 -24.08 8.03
C LYS A 126 4.32 -24.54 6.75
N GLY A 127 4.59 -23.60 5.82
CA GLY A 127 5.34 -23.87 4.59
C GLY A 127 4.56 -24.63 3.50
N LYS A 128 3.26 -24.83 3.66
CA LYS A 128 2.40 -25.47 2.65
C LYS A 128 1.52 -24.43 1.98
N SER A 129 1.36 -24.53 0.64
CA SER A 129 0.43 -23.68 -0.09
C SER A 129 -1.01 -23.89 0.38
N SER A 130 -1.73 -22.80 0.63
CA SER A 130 -3.17 -22.84 0.93
C SER A 130 -4.05 -23.07 -0.31
N PHE A 131 -3.43 -23.15 -1.50
CA PHE A 131 -4.17 -23.30 -2.77
C PHE A 131 -4.53 -24.75 -3.08
N THR A 132 -5.81 -25.01 -3.34
CA THR A 132 -6.36 -26.33 -3.67
C THR A 132 -7.06 -26.39 -5.04
N GLY A 133 -6.88 -25.38 -5.91
CA GLY A 133 -7.55 -25.27 -7.20
C GLY A 133 -8.96 -24.65 -7.12
N THR A 134 -9.69 -24.86 -6.02
CA THR A 134 -11.02 -24.28 -5.77
C THR A 134 -11.10 -23.42 -4.51
N LYS A 135 -10.10 -23.51 -3.63
CA LYS A 135 -9.95 -22.69 -2.44
C LYS A 135 -8.52 -22.13 -2.37
N ALA A 136 -8.40 -20.95 -1.80
CA ALA A 136 -7.11 -20.31 -1.56
C ALA A 136 -7.23 -19.38 -0.34
N GLU A 137 -6.19 -19.31 0.47
CA GLU A 137 -6.04 -18.24 1.45
C GLU A 137 -5.06 -17.20 0.87
N VAL A 138 -5.50 -15.95 0.82
CA VAL A 138 -4.74 -14.85 0.22
C VAL A 138 -4.57 -13.75 1.26
N LEU A 139 -3.32 -13.38 1.49
CA LEU A 139 -2.96 -12.22 2.29
C LEU A 139 -2.90 -10.99 1.40
N VAL A 140 -3.55 -9.91 1.81
CA VAL A 140 -3.53 -8.62 1.11
C VAL A 140 -3.17 -7.53 2.10
N VAL A 141 -2.17 -6.73 1.75
CA VAL A 141 -1.79 -5.51 2.49
C VAL A 141 -2.20 -4.32 1.67
N GLY A 142 -2.85 -3.36 2.30
CA GLY A 142 -3.31 -2.16 1.62
C GLY A 142 -3.60 -1.02 2.57
N ASP A 143 -3.75 0.16 1.99
CA ASP A 143 -4.01 1.39 2.70
C ASP A 143 -5.30 2.01 2.20
N ALA A 144 -6.08 2.62 3.10
CA ALA A 144 -7.19 3.48 2.75
C ALA A 144 -6.99 4.86 3.35
N THR A 145 -7.24 5.89 2.55
CA THR A 145 -7.34 7.27 3.03
C THR A 145 -8.80 7.63 3.15
N VAL A 146 -9.27 7.88 4.36
CA VAL A 146 -10.64 8.31 4.66
C VAL A 146 -10.64 9.81 4.86
N ALA A 147 -11.36 10.53 4.01
CA ALA A 147 -11.52 11.97 4.08
C ALA A 147 -12.90 12.31 4.65
N PHE A 148 -12.91 13.23 5.62
CA PHE A 148 -14.10 13.82 6.21
C PHE A 148 -14.14 15.30 5.83
N PRO A 149 -15.25 15.83 5.28
CA PRO A 149 -15.37 17.23 4.95
C PRO A 149 -15.46 18.10 6.21
N LYS A 150 -15.16 19.39 6.05
CA LYS A 150 -15.41 20.38 7.10
C LYS A 150 -16.90 20.44 7.42
N THR A 151 -17.22 20.48 8.70
CA THR A 151 -18.58 20.73 9.23
C THR A 151 -18.61 22.04 10.00
N ALA A 152 -19.77 22.40 10.53
CA ALA A 152 -19.90 23.59 11.41
C ALA A 152 -19.07 23.49 12.70
N THR A 153 -18.83 22.25 13.18
CA THR A 153 -18.17 21.95 14.46
C THR A 153 -16.80 21.28 14.33
N SER A 154 -16.40 20.91 13.12
CA SER A 154 -15.15 20.17 12.89
C SER A 154 -14.44 20.66 11.62
N ALA A 155 -13.12 20.80 11.69
CA ALA A 155 -12.30 21.02 10.51
C ALA A 155 -12.33 19.78 9.58
N ALA A 156 -12.01 19.98 8.31
CA ALA A 156 -11.77 18.85 7.41
C ALA A 156 -10.60 18.00 7.94
N SER A 157 -10.71 16.69 7.83
CA SER A 157 -9.67 15.78 8.31
C SER A 157 -9.48 14.61 7.35
N LYS A 158 -8.28 14.03 7.38
CA LYS A 158 -7.95 12.81 6.67
C LYS A 158 -7.29 11.82 7.63
N VAL A 159 -7.69 10.58 7.54
CA VAL A 159 -7.12 9.46 8.31
C VAL A 159 -6.65 8.41 7.33
N GLN A 160 -5.42 7.98 7.47
CA GLN A 160 -4.91 6.81 6.76
C GLN A 160 -5.08 5.58 7.64
N VAL A 161 -5.61 4.51 7.05
CA VAL A 161 -5.86 3.23 7.70
C VAL A 161 -5.05 2.17 6.97
N HIS A 162 -4.20 1.47 7.71
CA HIS A 162 -3.39 0.37 7.18
C HIS A 162 -4.09 -0.96 7.47
N TYR A 163 -4.36 -1.72 6.42
CA TYR A 163 -5.06 -3.00 6.49
C TYR A 163 -4.15 -4.17 6.17
N ARG A 164 -4.37 -5.26 6.88
CA ARG A 164 -3.81 -6.57 6.59
C ARG A 164 -4.95 -7.57 6.57
N PHE A 165 -5.41 -7.90 5.38
CA PHE A 165 -6.51 -8.83 5.16
C PHE A 165 -5.99 -10.25 4.97
N ALA A 166 -6.67 -11.23 5.54
CA ALA A 166 -6.56 -12.65 5.21
C ALA A 166 -7.90 -13.09 4.63
N PHE A 167 -7.95 -13.25 3.31
CA PHE A 167 -9.14 -13.70 2.60
C PHE A 167 -9.11 -15.20 2.41
N GLU A 168 -10.19 -15.89 2.81
CA GLU A 168 -10.49 -17.21 2.28
C GLU A 168 -11.25 -17.02 0.97
N MET A 169 -10.61 -17.41 -0.13
CA MET A 169 -11.19 -17.34 -1.48
C MET A 169 -11.74 -18.70 -1.88
N GLN A 170 -12.90 -18.71 -2.53
CA GLN A 170 -13.55 -19.91 -3.05
C GLN A 170 -13.99 -19.70 -4.50
N LYS A 171 -13.75 -20.68 -5.36
CA LYS A 171 -14.21 -20.66 -6.74
C LYS A 171 -15.66 -21.13 -6.80
N VAL A 172 -16.56 -20.26 -7.24
CA VAL A 172 -18.00 -20.51 -7.34
C VAL A 172 -18.47 -20.09 -8.74
N GLY A 173 -19.06 -21.04 -9.49
CA GLY A 173 -19.51 -20.77 -10.85
C GLY A 173 -18.39 -20.27 -11.78
N GLY A 174 -17.17 -20.80 -11.61
CA GLY A 174 -15.99 -20.38 -12.38
C GLY A 174 -15.27 -19.13 -11.88
N ALA A 175 -15.91 -18.30 -11.03
CA ALA A 175 -15.34 -17.05 -10.50
C ALA A 175 -14.83 -17.23 -9.07
N TRP A 176 -13.71 -16.56 -8.73
CA TRP A 176 -13.20 -16.48 -7.37
C TRP A 176 -13.96 -15.43 -6.57
N LYS A 177 -14.46 -15.84 -5.40
CA LYS A 177 -15.21 -14.99 -4.47
C LYS A 177 -14.67 -15.12 -3.06
N SER A 178 -14.78 -14.05 -2.25
CA SER A 178 -14.39 -14.12 -0.84
C SER A 178 -15.46 -14.91 -0.05
N ALA A 179 -14.99 -15.93 0.66
CA ALA A 179 -15.81 -16.78 1.52
C ALA A 179 -15.73 -16.37 2.98
N GLN A 180 -14.55 -15.86 3.39
CA GLN A 180 -14.30 -15.33 4.73
C GLN A 180 -13.25 -14.22 4.64
N LEU A 181 -13.36 -13.26 5.55
CA LEU A 181 -12.38 -12.20 5.76
C LEU A 181 -11.96 -12.19 7.22
N ASN A 182 -10.67 -12.31 7.45
CA ASN A 182 -10.03 -12.09 8.75
C ASN A 182 -9.04 -10.94 8.64
N PHE A 183 -8.76 -10.27 9.77
CA PHE A 183 -7.67 -9.31 9.84
C PHE A 183 -6.42 -10.01 10.36
N ALA A 184 -5.33 -9.93 9.62
CA ALA A 184 -4.02 -10.43 10.05
C ALA A 184 -3.32 -9.38 10.94
N GLY A 185 -3.96 -8.99 12.03
CA GLY A 185 -3.59 -7.91 12.94
C GLY A 185 -4.63 -6.79 12.96
N LEU A 186 -4.63 -5.98 14.01
CA LEU A 186 -5.53 -4.83 14.10
C LEU A 186 -5.15 -3.78 13.06
N PRO A 187 -6.14 -3.13 12.41
CA PRO A 187 -5.88 -1.98 11.58
C PRO A 187 -5.16 -0.88 12.38
N SER A 188 -4.13 -0.28 11.82
CA SER A 188 -3.45 0.87 12.42
C SER A 188 -3.86 2.16 11.72
N TYR A 189 -3.86 3.26 12.46
CA TYR A 189 -4.34 4.55 12.01
C TYR A 189 -3.25 5.59 12.13
N SER A 190 -3.14 6.46 11.13
CA SER A 190 -2.31 7.66 11.19
C SER A 190 -3.10 8.87 10.71
N GLN A 191 -2.90 10.01 11.39
CA GLN A 191 -3.45 11.30 10.92
C GLN A 191 -2.60 11.73 9.72
N VAL A 192 -3.26 12.03 8.62
CA VAL A 192 -2.62 12.69 7.49
C VAL A 192 -2.80 14.18 7.70
N GLY A 193 -1.70 14.93 7.81
CA GLY A 193 -1.73 16.37 8.09
C GLY A 193 -2.74 17.11 7.22
N SER A 194 -3.43 18.04 7.84
CA SER A 194 -4.39 18.99 7.24
C SER A 194 -3.69 20.01 6.37
#